data_be003d989aa8de22c3bee6bb854af285
#
_entry.id   be003d989aa8de22c3bee6bb854af285
#
_cell.length_a   1.000
_cell.length_b   1.000
_cell.length_c   1.000
_cell.angle_alpha   90.00
_cell.angle_beta   90.00
_cell.angle_gamma   90.00
#
_symmetry.space_group_name_H-M   'P 1'
#
loop_
_entity.id
_entity.type
_entity.pdbx_description
1 polymer ?
#
loop_
_entity_poly.entity_id
_entity_poly.type
_entity_poly.pdbx_seq_one_letter_code
_entity_poly.pdbx_strand_id
1 'polypeptide(L)'
;MNQITHIGLDVHKDTIAVAVLRPDTTEVDERVIPNTPEAIRRLFRRYPDPSALSTCYEAGPTGYDTHRLITSLGVPCDVIAPSLIPRRSGARVKTDRIDARNLARLHRAGELTCVRVPTNAEEAVRDLIRVREEVKSDRRIARQRIRSFLMRYGKRYPGPRDAWSQRFEVWARSVTFDEPHAQEAYSHLMSAYFIRDTQLAAMGRRIEEIAGTEPFAEGVARLSALRGISTLTAMTILAETCDFTRFGDASAYMAFTGLIPSEHSSGASRHQGSITKTGNRHIRRVLVESAWAYRHAPAVRGKLRERLEGQSPEVAAYSWAAQVRLNTTYRRLAAKKGSYTAVVATARELSGFVWGLMTDNLGPAR
;
A
#
# COMPACT_ATOMS: atom_id res chain seq x y z
N MET A 1 38.84 0.14 11.62
CA MET A 1 37.37 0.01 11.52
C MET A 1 36.78 1.41 11.65
N ASN A 2 36.03 1.89 10.68
CA ASN A 2 35.32 3.17 10.84
C ASN A 2 34.33 3.04 11.99
N GLN A 3 34.56 3.85 13.03
CA GLN A 3 33.72 3.85 14.22
C GLN A 3 32.46 4.68 13.93
N ILE A 4 31.33 4.02 13.65
CA ILE A 4 30.06 4.67 13.28
C ILE A 4 29.28 5.07 14.53
N THR A 5 28.85 6.31 14.60
CA THR A 5 27.90 6.80 15.60
C THR A 5 26.48 6.61 15.09
N HIS A 6 25.67 5.85 15.84
CA HIS A 6 24.27 5.60 15.49
C HIS A 6 23.35 6.62 16.17
N ILE A 7 22.45 7.20 15.40
CA ILE A 7 21.49 8.22 15.88
C ILE A 7 20.07 7.75 15.58
N GLY A 8 19.30 7.48 16.63
CA GLY A 8 17.87 7.20 16.52
C GLY A 8 17.07 8.49 16.74
N LEU A 9 16.11 8.72 15.87
CA LEU A 9 15.23 9.89 15.91
C LEU A 9 13.79 9.43 16.06
N ASP A 10 13.08 9.93 17.06
CA ASP A 10 11.62 9.82 17.14
C ASP A 10 11.01 11.16 16.73
N VAL A 11 10.45 11.19 15.52
CA VAL A 11 10.07 12.43 14.81
C VAL A 11 8.59 12.70 15.00
N HIS A 12 8.25 13.72 15.77
CA HIS A 12 6.91 14.24 15.94
C HIS A 12 6.72 15.56 15.19
N LYS A 13 5.48 16.07 15.15
CA LYS A 13 5.13 17.31 14.45
C LYS A 13 6.00 18.49 14.87
N ASP A 14 6.15 18.70 16.16
CA ASP A 14 6.79 19.90 16.71
C ASP A 14 8.18 19.63 17.30
N THR A 15 8.49 18.36 17.63
CA THR A 15 9.73 17.97 18.30
C THR A 15 10.31 16.69 17.74
N ILE A 16 11.62 16.53 17.94
CA ILE A 16 12.35 15.29 17.65
C ILE A 16 13.10 14.87 18.92
N ALA A 17 12.79 13.67 19.43
CA ALA A 17 13.65 13.06 20.43
C ALA A 17 14.84 12.39 19.72
N VAL A 18 16.04 12.73 20.17
CA VAL A 18 17.32 12.30 19.59
C VAL A 18 18.05 11.45 20.59
N ALA A 19 18.48 10.28 20.15
CA ALA A 19 19.31 9.36 20.92
C ALA A 19 20.61 9.07 20.14
N VAL A 20 21.75 9.44 20.70
CA VAL A 20 23.07 9.30 20.09
C VAL A 20 23.83 8.17 20.81
N LEU A 21 24.22 7.16 20.06
CA LEU A 21 24.96 5.99 20.52
C LEU A 21 26.33 5.96 19.84
N ARG A 22 27.38 6.31 20.57
CA ARG A 22 28.75 6.31 20.06
C ARG A 22 29.31 4.88 19.94
N PRO A 23 30.35 4.67 19.10
CA PRO A 23 30.85 3.32 18.80
C PRO A 23 31.35 2.56 20.04
N ASP A 24 32.04 3.21 20.95
CA ASP A 24 32.77 2.57 22.05
C ASP A 24 31.99 2.52 23.38
N THR A 25 30.69 2.84 23.35
CA THR A 25 29.86 2.90 24.56
C THR A 25 28.50 2.29 24.38
N THR A 26 27.90 1.86 25.47
CA THR A 26 26.46 1.50 25.57
C THR A 26 25.61 2.64 26.12
N GLU A 27 26.27 3.72 26.60
CA GLU A 27 25.59 4.92 27.05
C GLU A 27 25.01 5.70 25.89
N VAL A 28 23.81 6.21 26.06
CA VAL A 28 23.07 6.95 25.04
C VAL A 28 22.93 8.40 25.51
N ASP A 29 23.46 9.33 24.72
CA ASP A 29 23.25 10.76 24.91
C ASP A 29 21.87 11.13 24.33
N GLU A 30 20.97 11.64 25.18
CA GLU A 30 19.60 11.94 24.81
C GLU A 30 19.32 13.44 24.87
N ARG A 31 18.56 13.90 23.88
CA ARG A 31 18.11 15.31 23.83
C ARG A 31 16.79 15.41 23.07
N VAL A 32 16.10 16.51 23.24
CA VAL A 32 14.95 16.87 22.44
C VAL A 32 15.27 18.18 21.69
N ILE A 33 14.96 18.20 20.41
CA ILE A 33 15.12 19.40 19.58
C ILE A 33 13.79 19.76 18.93
N PRO A 34 13.56 21.02 18.55
CA PRO A 34 12.43 21.40 17.70
C PRO A 34 12.53 20.68 16.34
N ASN A 35 11.38 20.29 15.79
CA ASN A 35 11.32 19.72 14.43
C ASN A 35 11.35 20.86 13.40
N THR A 36 12.51 21.49 13.25
CA THR A 36 12.76 22.53 12.26
C THR A 36 14.04 22.25 11.48
N PRO A 37 14.13 22.66 10.21
CA PRO A 37 15.33 22.48 9.40
C PRO A 37 16.60 23.03 10.07
N GLU A 38 16.50 24.17 10.76
CA GLU A 38 17.62 24.82 11.46
C GLU A 38 18.11 24.01 12.64
N ALA A 39 17.20 23.43 13.42
CA ALA A 39 17.55 22.57 14.57
C ALA A 39 18.21 21.27 14.10
N ILE A 40 17.71 20.65 13.02
CA ILE A 40 18.30 19.46 12.41
C ILE A 40 19.70 19.77 11.87
N ARG A 41 19.88 20.86 11.10
CA ARG A 41 21.21 21.28 10.64
C ARG A 41 22.17 21.56 11.79
N ARG A 42 21.71 22.19 12.87
CA ARG A 42 22.52 22.45 14.07
C ARG A 42 22.92 21.16 14.78
N LEU A 43 22.06 20.15 14.81
CA LEU A 43 22.36 18.84 15.37
C LEU A 43 23.56 18.21 14.63
N PHE A 44 23.50 18.13 13.30
CA PHE A 44 24.51 17.45 12.50
C PHE A 44 25.80 18.24 12.31
N ARG A 45 25.78 19.58 12.35
CA ARG A 45 27.01 20.40 12.35
C ARG A 45 27.99 20.13 13.49
N ARG A 46 27.54 19.44 14.54
CA ARG A 46 28.40 19.05 15.68
C ARG A 46 29.35 17.91 15.35
N TYR A 47 29.09 17.23 14.23
CA TYR A 47 29.87 16.10 13.79
C TYR A 47 30.70 16.48 12.56
N PRO A 48 32.04 16.50 12.68
CA PRO A 48 32.91 16.98 11.59
C PRO A 48 32.90 16.05 10.38
N ASP A 49 32.62 14.75 10.57
CA ASP A 49 32.54 13.75 9.52
C ASP A 49 31.13 13.17 9.44
N PRO A 50 30.31 13.62 8.48
CA PRO A 50 28.97 13.06 8.23
C PRO A 50 28.98 11.56 7.88
N SER A 51 30.03 11.06 7.24
CA SER A 51 30.13 9.65 6.82
C SER A 51 30.35 8.69 7.99
N ALA A 52 30.81 9.19 9.14
CA ALA A 52 30.93 8.44 10.39
C ALA A 52 29.61 8.35 11.17
N LEU A 53 28.52 8.89 10.62
CA LEU A 53 27.19 8.81 11.18
C LEU A 53 26.32 7.78 10.46
N SER A 54 25.38 7.20 11.19
CA SER A 54 24.29 6.39 10.63
C SER A 54 23.03 6.72 11.42
N THR A 55 22.03 7.25 10.73
CA THR A 55 20.81 7.74 11.38
C THR A 55 19.59 6.95 10.97
N CYS A 56 18.60 6.86 11.84
CA CYS A 56 17.32 6.26 11.50
C CYS A 56 16.15 6.93 12.22
N TYR A 57 14.96 6.86 11.61
CA TYR A 57 13.71 7.21 12.25
C TYR A 57 12.56 6.32 11.75
N GLU A 58 11.48 6.23 12.55
CA GLU A 58 10.29 5.46 12.21
C GLU A 58 9.46 6.19 11.17
N ALA A 59 9.03 5.47 10.10
CA ALA A 59 8.11 6.02 9.10
C ALA A 59 6.78 6.41 9.76
N GLY A 60 6.38 7.66 9.61
CA GLY A 60 5.22 8.23 10.28
C GLY A 60 4.51 9.31 9.44
N PRO A 61 3.56 10.02 10.05
CA PRO A 61 2.78 11.06 9.38
C PRO A 61 3.59 12.28 8.96
N THR A 62 4.81 12.44 9.48
CA THR A 62 5.75 13.52 9.10
C THR A 62 6.41 13.32 7.74
N GLY A 63 6.17 12.17 7.10
CA GLY A 63 6.67 11.89 5.75
C GLY A 63 8.19 11.71 5.68
N TYR A 64 8.76 12.14 4.55
CA TYR A 64 10.18 11.90 4.23
C TYR A 64 11.05 13.18 4.18
N ASP A 65 10.51 14.34 4.53
CA ASP A 65 11.28 15.60 4.47
C ASP A 65 12.48 15.59 5.42
N THR A 66 12.32 14.98 6.61
CA THR A 66 13.43 14.79 7.55
C THR A 66 14.55 13.94 6.94
N HIS A 67 14.21 12.84 6.26
CA HIS A 67 15.19 12.01 5.55
C HIS A 67 15.90 12.80 4.46
N ARG A 68 15.15 13.50 3.60
CA ARG A 68 15.71 14.30 2.50
C ARG A 68 16.64 15.41 3.02
N LEU A 69 16.26 16.06 4.12
CA LEU A 69 17.10 17.06 4.74
C LEU A 69 18.39 16.46 5.28
N ILE A 70 18.32 15.36 6.04
CA ILE A 70 19.49 14.71 6.64
C ILE A 70 20.44 14.21 5.54
N THR A 71 19.91 13.55 4.51
CA THR A 71 20.73 13.04 3.39
C THR A 71 21.34 14.17 2.57
N SER A 72 20.69 15.33 2.46
CA SER A 72 21.27 16.53 1.82
C SER A 72 22.46 17.11 2.59
N LEU A 73 22.61 16.75 3.86
CA LEU A 73 23.78 17.12 4.68
C LEU A 73 24.92 16.10 4.58
N GLY A 74 24.80 15.10 3.71
CA GLY A 74 25.77 14.02 3.55
C GLY A 74 25.69 12.92 4.62
N VAL A 75 24.66 12.92 5.46
CA VAL A 75 24.47 11.95 6.55
C VAL A 75 23.58 10.80 6.08
N PRO A 76 24.04 9.53 6.15
CA PRO A 76 23.17 8.37 5.91
C PRO A 76 21.97 8.36 6.85
N CYS A 77 20.77 8.14 6.28
CA CYS A 77 19.53 8.16 7.05
C CYS A 77 18.57 7.06 6.55
N ASP A 78 18.23 6.12 7.43
CA ASP A 78 17.28 5.06 7.16
C ASP A 78 15.89 5.41 7.70
N VAL A 79 14.85 5.13 6.93
CA VAL A 79 13.46 5.20 7.36
C VAL A 79 13.01 3.78 7.72
N ILE A 80 12.50 3.58 8.91
CA ILE A 80 12.22 2.26 9.46
C ILE A 80 10.74 1.91 9.39
N ALA A 81 10.43 0.65 9.04
CA ALA A 81 9.07 0.13 8.99
C ALA A 81 8.47 -0.05 10.39
N PRO A 82 7.43 0.71 10.79
CA PRO A 82 6.89 0.72 12.16
C PRO A 82 6.41 -0.65 12.66
N SER A 83 5.76 -1.39 11.77
CA SER A 83 5.18 -2.71 12.10
C SER A 83 6.22 -3.83 12.26
N LEU A 84 7.48 -3.58 11.91
CA LEU A 84 8.56 -4.55 11.95
C LEU A 84 9.62 -4.23 12.99
N ILE A 85 9.44 -3.16 13.78
CA ILE A 85 10.35 -2.84 14.89
C ILE A 85 10.17 -3.87 16.00
N PRO A 86 11.25 -4.59 16.40
CA PRO A 86 11.19 -5.54 17.52
C PRO A 86 10.76 -4.86 18.80
N ARG A 87 9.77 -5.43 19.49
CA ARG A 87 9.30 -4.94 20.79
C ARG A 87 9.66 -5.92 21.88
N ARG A 88 10.21 -5.42 22.99
CA ARG A 88 10.47 -6.26 24.17
C ARG A 88 9.15 -6.69 24.79
N SER A 89 9.03 -7.98 25.07
CA SER A 89 7.90 -8.52 25.83
C SER A 89 7.82 -7.84 27.21
N GLY A 90 6.63 -7.38 27.62
CA GLY A 90 6.43 -6.76 28.93
C GLY A 90 6.75 -5.25 29.01
N ALA A 91 7.23 -4.59 27.97
CA ALA A 91 7.44 -3.14 27.98
C ALA A 91 6.09 -2.40 28.02
N ARG A 92 5.73 -1.88 29.20
CA ARG A 92 4.48 -1.12 29.44
C ARG A 92 4.65 0.40 29.38
N VAL A 93 5.90 0.89 29.48
CA VAL A 93 6.19 2.32 29.43
C VAL A 93 6.69 2.69 28.05
N LYS A 94 5.99 3.61 27.41
CA LYS A 94 6.34 4.20 26.11
C LYS A 94 6.57 5.69 26.30
N THR A 95 7.76 6.18 25.90
CA THR A 95 8.09 7.60 25.80
C THR A 95 8.96 7.81 24.57
N ASP A 96 8.87 8.99 23.97
CA ASP A 96 9.62 9.37 22.75
C ASP A 96 11.13 9.14 22.91
N ARG A 97 11.69 9.39 24.12
CA ARG A 97 13.10 9.12 24.43
C ARG A 97 13.43 7.63 24.40
N ILE A 98 12.55 6.79 24.96
CA ILE A 98 12.72 5.33 24.93
C ILE A 98 12.66 4.83 23.48
N ASP A 99 11.75 5.36 22.67
CA ASP A 99 11.61 4.98 21.28
C ASP A 99 12.84 5.37 20.45
N ALA A 100 13.34 6.61 20.59
CA ALA A 100 14.58 7.05 19.95
C ALA A 100 15.80 6.21 20.37
N ARG A 101 15.93 5.89 21.68
CA ARG A 101 16.99 5.02 22.22
C ARG A 101 16.93 3.61 21.63
N ASN A 102 15.75 3.03 21.57
CA ASN A 102 15.54 1.71 20.99
C ASN A 102 15.90 1.69 19.49
N LEU A 103 15.49 2.72 18.74
CA LEU A 103 15.86 2.88 17.35
C LEU A 103 17.38 2.89 17.17
N ALA A 104 18.12 3.71 17.94
CA ALA A 104 19.58 3.79 17.85
C ALA A 104 20.25 2.41 18.14
N ARG A 105 19.77 1.69 19.16
CA ARG A 105 20.30 0.38 19.54
C ARG A 105 20.03 -0.72 18.50
N LEU A 106 18.78 -0.81 18.06
CA LEU A 106 18.36 -1.79 17.07
C LEU A 106 18.99 -1.51 15.70
N HIS A 107 19.18 -0.22 15.36
CA HIS A 107 19.88 0.20 14.15
C HIS A 107 21.34 -0.24 14.16
N ARG A 108 22.05 -0.04 15.27
CA ARG A 108 23.42 -0.52 15.45
C ARG A 108 23.51 -2.05 15.37
N ALA A 109 22.50 -2.76 15.87
CA ALA A 109 22.45 -4.21 15.81
C ALA A 109 22.06 -4.77 14.43
N GLY A 110 21.64 -3.93 13.47
CA GLY A 110 21.18 -4.37 12.16
C GLY A 110 19.82 -5.07 12.18
N GLU A 111 19.02 -4.87 13.23
CA GLU A 111 17.73 -5.56 13.45
C GLU A 111 16.52 -4.79 12.88
N LEU A 112 16.74 -3.65 12.20
CA LEU A 112 15.67 -2.83 11.68
C LEU A 112 15.44 -3.07 10.20
N THR A 113 14.17 -3.09 9.79
CA THR A 113 13.78 -3.20 8.40
C THR A 113 13.55 -1.82 7.82
N CYS A 114 14.38 -1.45 6.83
CA CYS A 114 14.31 -0.16 6.17
C CYS A 114 13.16 -0.11 5.14
N VAL A 115 12.52 1.04 5.06
CA VAL A 115 11.55 1.39 4.01
C VAL A 115 12.29 2.14 2.89
N ARG A 116 12.06 1.77 1.65
CA ARG A 116 12.54 2.57 0.51
C ARG A 116 11.84 3.94 0.52
N VAL A 117 12.62 4.98 0.57
CA VAL A 117 12.11 6.36 0.43
C VAL A 117 11.85 6.64 -1.05
N PRO A 118 10.63 7.01 -1.44
CA PRO A 118 10.33 7.36 -2.82
C PRO A 118 10.95 8.70 -3.21
N THR A 119 11.17 8.89 -4.50
CA THR A 119 11.41 10.22 -5.05
C THR A 119 10.18 11.11 -4.87
N ASN A 120 10.34 12.44 -4.98
CA ASN A 120 9.20 13.35 -4.88
C ASN A 120 8.12 13.07 -5.93
N ALA A 121 8.52 12.68 -7.15
CA ALA A 121 7.59 12.33 -8.23
C ALA A 121 6.82 11.03 -7.92
N GLU A 122 7.50 9.99 -7.44
CA GLU A 122 6.87 8.73 -7.04
C GLU A 122 5.90 8.94 -5.86
N GLU A 123 6.29 9.75 -4.88
CA GLU A 123 5.46 10.10 -3.73
C GLU A 123 4.20 10.83 -4.17
N ALA A 124 4.31 11.85 -5.03
CA ALA A 124 3.18 12.63 -5.52
C ALA A 124 2.16 11.76 -6.29
N VAL A 125 2.63 10.83 -7.14
CA VAL A 125 1.73 9.90 -7.84
C VAL A 125 1.07 8.93 -6.87
N ARG A 126 1.80 8.42 -5.89
CA ARG A 126 1.25 7.56 -4.84
C ARG A 126 0.18 8.27 -4.02
N ASP A 127 0.39 9.55 -3.68
CA ASP A 127 -0.59 10.34 -2.94
C ASP A 127 -1.86 10.58 -3.78
N LEU A 128 -1.72 10.88 -5.07
CA LEU A 128 -2.88 10.99 -5.97
C LEU A 128 -3.71 9.69 -6.01
N ILE A 129 -3.05 8.53 -6.07
CA ILE A 129 -3.73 7.22 -6.06
C ILE A 129 -4.43 6.99 -4.71
N ARG A 130 -3.79 7.32 -3.59
CA ARG A 130 -4.36 7.16 -2.25
C ARG A 130 -5.56 8.08 -2.02
N VAL A 131 -5.46 9.34 -2.39
CA VAL A 131 -6.58 10.29 -2.32
C VAL A 131 -7.75 9.81 -3.18
N ARG A 132 -7.49 9.25 -4.38
CA ARG A 132 -8.54 8.63 -5.18
C ARG A 132 -9.23 7.46 -4.47
N GLU A 133 -8.50 6.64 -3.72
CA GLU A 133 -9.10 5.57 -2.90
C GLU A 133 -9.98 6.13 -1.78
N GLU A 134 -9.57 7.20 -1.14
CA GLU A 134 -10.36 7.90 -0.14
C GLU A 134 -11.65 8.46 -0.74
N VAL A 135 -11.58 9.16 -1.87
CA VAL A 135 -12.75 9.66 -2.60
C VAL A 135 -13.69 8.52 -3.02
N LYS A 136 -13.15 7.36 -3.44
CA LYS A 136 -13.94 6.14 -3.73
C LYS A 136 -14.69 5.66 -2.47
N SER A 137 -14.05 5.69 -1.32
CA SER A 137 -14.67 5.34 -0.04
C SER A 137 -15.75 6.35 0.36
N ASP A 138 -15.48 7.64 0.23
CA ASP A 138 -16.45 8.71 0.53
C ASP A 138 -17.68 8.60 -0.35
N ARG A 139 -17.51 8.33 -1.66
CA ARG A 139 -18.62 8.07 -2.56
C ARG A 139 -19.47 6.89 -2.10
N ARG A 140 -18.84 5.80 -1.63
CA ARG A 140 -19.56 4.64 -1.09
C ARG A 140 -20.37 5.03 0.16
N ILE A 141 -19.80 5.83 1.05
CA ILE A 141 -20.47 6.35 2.25
C ILE A 141 -21.65 7.25 1.86
N ALA A 142 -21.46 8.14 0.88
CA ALA A 142 -22.53 9.00 0.38
C ALA A 142 -23.71 8.18 -0.17
N ARG A 143 -23.43 7.15 -0.98
CA ARG A 143 -24.46 6.20 -1.46
C ARG A 143 -25.23 5.52 -0.32
N GLN A 144 -24.50 5.10 0.72
CA GLN A 144 -25.12 4.47 1.89
C GLN A 144 -26.04 5.45 2.64
N ARG A 145 -25.61 6.70 2.82
CA ARG A 145 -26.41 7.75 3.46
C ARG A 145 -27.70 8.04 2.70
N ILE A 146 -27.63 8.15 1.37
CA ILE A 146 -28.80 8.34 0.50
C ILE A 146 -29.77 7.17 0.67
N ARG A 147 -29.30 5.93 0.59
CA ARG A 147 -30.16 4.74 0.75
C ARG A 147 -30.83 4.69 2.12
N SER A 148 -30.08 4.97 3.18
CA SER A 148 -30.62 5.03 4.53
C SER A 148 -31.68 6.14 4.69
N PHE A 149 -31.46 7.29 4.05
CA PHE A 149 -32.42 8.39 4.05
C PHE A 149 -33.72 8.00 3.33
N LEU A 150 -33.61 7.47 2.10
CA LEU A 150 -34.75 6.98 1.32
C LEU A 150 -35.57 5.93 2.09
N MET A 151 -34.86 4.95 2.70
CA MET A 151 -35.50 3.90 3.50
C MET A 151 -36.29 4.47 4.69
N ARG A 152 -35.73 5.44 5.41
CA ARG A 152 -36.38 6.09 6.55
C ARG A 152 -37.70 6.81 6.17
N TYR A 153 -37.77 7.37 4.97
CA TYR A 153 -38.96 8.02 4.44
C TYR A 153 -39.84 7.08 3.61
N GLY A 154 -39.66 5.77 3.69
CA GLY A 154 -40.47 4.79 2.98
C GLY A 154 -40.34 4.80 1.46
N LYS A 155 -39.38 5.55 0.91
CA LYS A 155 -39.12 5.61 -0.54
C LYS A 155 -38.36 4.37 -0.97
N ARG A 156 -39.01 3.50 -1.73
CA ARG A 156 -38.44 2.23 -2.20
C ARG A 156 -38.23 2.26 -3.71
N TYR A 157 -37.04 1.80 -4.15
CA TYR A 157 -36.76 1.64 -5.57
C TYR A 157 -37.62 0.51 -6.16
N PRO A 158 -38.43 0.79 -7.23
CA PRO A 158 -39.34 -0.19 -7.79
C PRO A 158 -38.65 -1.28 -8.66
N GLY A 159 -37.32 -1.15 -8.88
CA GLY A 159 -36.58 -2.08 -9.72
C GLY A 159 -36.21 -3.42 -9.03
N PRO A 160 -35.79 -4.42 -9.81
CA PRO A 160 -35.64 -5.81 -9.35
C PRO A 160 -34.44 -6.02 -8.39
N ARG A 161 -33.54 -5.07 -8.28
CA ARG A 161 -32.34 -5.16 -7.42
C ARG A 161 -32.09 -3.83 -6.73
N ASP A 162 -32.05 -3.85 -5.41
CA ASP A 162 -31.66 -2.72 -4.60
C ASP A 162 -30.12 -2.54 -4.60
N ALA A 163 -29.52 -2.41 -5.79
CA ALA A 163 -28.12 -2.11 -5.98
C ALA A 163 -27.95 -0.74 -6.62
N TRP A 164 -26.89 -0.02 -6.27
CA TRP A 164 -26.59 1.27 -6.90
C TRP A 164 -26.22 1.07 -8.36
N SER A 165 -27.21 1.19 -9.23
CA SER A 165 -27.07 1.11 -10.69
C SER A 165 -27.42 2.44 -11.32
N GLN A 166 -27.15 2.61 -12.61
CA GLN A 166 -27.59 3.81 -13.35
C GLN A 166 -29.11 4.02 -13.26
N ARG A 167 -29.88 2.93 -13.33
CA ARG A 167 -31.36 3.02 -13.18
C ARG A 167 -31.76 3.45 -11.78
N PHE A 168 -31.10 2.93 -10.74
CA PHE A 168 -31.32 3.39 -9.37
C PHE A 168 -30.98 4.87 -9.21
N GLU A 169 -29.88 5.33 -9.78
CA GLU A 169 -29.43 6.71 -9.71
C GLU A 169 -30.43 7.67 -10.39
N VAL A 170 -30.92 7.31 -11.59
CA VAL A 170 -31.97 8.08 -12.28
C VAL A 170 -33.22 8.19 -11.44
N TRP A 171 -33.68 7.08 -10.86
CA TRP A 171 -34.81 7.09 -9.92
C TRP A 171 -34.51 7.93 -8.68
N ALA A 172 -33.39 7.78 -8.04
CA ALA A 172 -33.02 8.54 -6.87
C ALA A 172 -33.02 10.06 -7.14
N ARG A 173 -32.62 10.49 -8.33
CA ARG A 173 -32.70 11.91 -8.75
C ARG A 173 -34.15 12.42 -8.87
N SER A 174 -35.10 11.56 -9.19
CA SER A 174 -36.52 11.94 -9.37
C SER A 174 -37.35 11.90 -8.08
N VAL A 175 -36.77 11.42 -6.97
CA VAL A 175 -37.45 11.33 -5.68
C VAL A 175 -37.59 12.72 -5.07
N THR A 176 -38.84 13.06 -4.68
CA THR A 176 -39.20 14.29 -3.99
C THR A 176 -39.80 14.01 -2.61
N PHE A 177 -39.80 15.01 -1.75
CA PHE A 177 -40.32 14.97 -0.41
C PHE A 177 -41.29 16.17 -0.23
N ASP A 178 -42.42 15.92 0.40
CA ASP A 178 -43.46 16.96 0.63
C ASP A 178 -42.98 17.97 1.69
N GLU A 179 -42.22 17.50 2.69
CA GLU A 179 -41.62 18.34 3.70
C GLU A 179 -40.37 19.08 3.16
N PRO A 180 -40.37 20.44 3.17
CA PRO A 180 -39.28 21.24 2.58
C PRO A 180 -37.93 20.95 3.15
N HIS A 181 -37.80 20.74 4.47
CA HIS A 181 -36.53 20.44 5.12
C HIS A 181 -36.01 19.01 4.83
N ALA A 182 -36.94 18.07 4.58
CA ALA A 182 -36.57 16.74 4.12
C ALA A 182 -36.04 16.79 2.68
N GLN A 183 -36.68 17.57 1.81
CA GLN A 183 -36.24 17.82 0.45
C GLN A 183 -34.86 18.49 0.42
N GLU A 184 -34.62 19.50 1.26
CA GLU A 184 -33.37 20.20 1.38
C GLU A 184 -32.23 19.22 1.84
N ALA A 185 -32.50 18.48 2.91
CA ALA A 185 -31.55 17.48 3.41
C ALA A 185 -31.18 16.42 2.35
N TYR A 186 -32.17 15.93 1.60
CA TYR A 186 -31.96 15.00 0.50
C TYR A 186 -31.14 15.61 -0.62
N SER A 187 -31.39 16.86 -0.99
CA SER A 187 -30.62 17.58 -2.00
C SER A 187 -29.14 17.71 -1.63
N HIS A 188 -28.83 17.97 -0.37
CA HIS A 188 -27.45 17.98 0.14
C HIS A 188 -26.78 16.61 0.06
N LEU A 189 -27.50 15.52 0.40
CA LEU A 189 -26.96 14.16 0.28
C LEU A 189 -26.65 13.79 -1.18
N MET A 190 -27.55 14.13 -2.10
CA MET A 190 -27.36 13.91 -3.54
C MET A 190 -26.19 14.74 -4.08
N SER A 191 -26.08 16.01 -3.71
CA SER A 191 -24.96 16.88 -4.09
C SER A 191 -23.63 16.34 -3.62
N ALA A 192 -23.54 15.88 -2.36
CA ALA A 192 -22.34 15.26 -1.81
C ALA A 192 -21.92 14.01 -2.61
N TYR A 193 -22.86 13.19 -3.05
CA TYR A 193 -22.60 12.05 -3.91
C TYR A 193 -22.05 12.47 -5.28
N PHE A 194 -22.69 13.43 -5.96
CA PHE A 194 -22.29 13.86 -7.29
C PHE A 194 -20.91 14.51 -7.31
N ILE A 195 -20.59 15.32 -6.30
CA ILE A 195 -19.25 15.89 -6.16
C ILE A 195 -18.20 14.77 -6.10
N ARG A 196 -18.41 13.74 -5.28
CA ARG A 196 -17.47 12.61 -5.16
C ARG A 196 -17.40 11.76 -6.42
N ASP A 197 -18.53 11.57 -7.12
CA ASP A 197 -18.55 10.80 -8.37
C ASP A 197 -17.78 11.53 -9.49
N THR A 198 -17.96 12.85 -9.62
CA THR A 198 -17.22 13.70 -10.56
C THR A 198 -15.72 13.74 -10.25
N GLN A 199 -15.36 13.93 -8.98
CA GLN A 199 -13.95 13.91 -8.55
C GLN A 199 -13.29 12.57 -8.87
N LEU A 200 -13.97 11.45 -8.56
CA LEU A 200 -13.44 10.12 -8.81
C LEU A 200 -13.21 9.86 -10.30
N ALA A 201 -14.12 10.31 -11.16
CA ALA A 201 -13.98 10.21 -12.61
C ALA A 201 -12.80 11.05 -13.13
N ALA A 202 -12.66 12.29 -12.65
CA ALA A 202 -11.56 13.18 -13.04
C ALA A 202 -10.19 12.62 -12.61
N MET A 203 -10.08 12.16 -11.37
CA MET A 203 -8.85 11.54 -10.88
C MET A 203 -8.53 10.23 -11.62
N GLY A 204 -9.55 9.45 -11.98
CA GLY A 204 -9.38 8.24 -12.79
C GLY A 204 -8.74 8.55 -14.14
N ARG A 205 -9.27 9.53 -14.88
CA ARG A 205 -8.69 9.98 -16.15
C ARG A 205 -7.25 10.46 -16.00
N ARG A 206 -6.99 11.29 -14.96
CA ARG A 206 -5.63 11.79 -14.71
C ARG A 206 -4.62 10.68 -14.45
N ILE A 207 -4.99 9.65 -13.67
CA ILE A 207 -4.12 8.49 -13.43
C ILE A 207 -3.92 7.68 -14.72
N GLU A 208 -4.95 7.55 -15.57
CA GLU A 208 -4.83 6.88 -16.87
C GLU A 208 -3.89 7.64 -17.83
N GLU A 209 -3.91 8.98 -17.81
CA GLU A 209 -2.95 9.81 -18.56
C GLU A 209 -1.52 9.57 -18.07
N ILE A 210 -1.28 9.63 -16.76
CA ILE A 210 0.04 9.37 -16.14
C ILE A 210 0.51 7.96 -16.48
N ALA A 211 -0.39 6.97 -16.48
CA ALA A 211 -0.08 5.59 -16.80
C ALA A 211 0.45 5.38 -18.23
N GLY A 212 0.13 6.29 -19.15
CA GLY A 212 0.65 6.29 -20.53
C GLY A 212 1.98 7.03 -20.72
N THR A 213 2.58 7.56 -19.66
CA THR A 213 3.83 8.32 -19.69
C THR A 213 4.96 7.63 -18.92
N GLU A 214 6.21 7.96 -19.26
CA GLU A 214 7.35 7.53 -18.46
C GLU A 214 7.32 8.16 -17.03
N PRO A 215 7.74 7.41 -16.02
CA PRO A 215 8.34 6.06 -16.06
C PRO A 215 7.32 4.91 -15.92
N PHE A 216 6.01 5.15 -16.07
CA PHE A 216 4.97 4.17 -15.72
C PHE A 216 4.50 3.33 -16.93
N ALA A 217 4.61 3.84 -18.15
CA ALA A 217 4.00 3.25 -19.34
C ALA A 217 4.37 1.77 -19.54
N GLU A 218 5.65 1.45 -19.51
CA GLU A 218 6.11 0.07 -19.67
C GLU A 218 5.60 -0.84 -18.54
N GLY A 219 5.77 -0.43 -17.28
CA GLY A 219 5.32 -1.20 -16.13
C GLY A 219 3.81 -1.45 -16.13
N VAL A 220 3.01 -0.46 -16.54
CA VAL A 220 1.56 -0.59 -16.67
C VAL A 220 1.21 -1.57 -17.78
N ALA A 221 1.86 -1.47 -18.94
CA ALA A 221 1.63 -2.38 -20.06
C ALA A 221 1.92 -3.84 -19.66
N ARG A 222 3.08 -4.08 -19.03
CA ARG A 222 3.48 -5.41 -18.54
C ARG A 222 2.50 -5.96 -17.49
N LEU A 223 2.19 -5.22 -16.45
CA LEU A 223 1.28 -5.67 -15.38
C LEU A 223 -0.14 -5.91 -15.89
N SER A 224 -0.60 -5.11 -16.84
CA SER A 224 -1.94 -5.23 -17.45
C SER A 224 -2.08 -6.48 -18.33
N ALA A 225 -0.99 -7.16 -18.68
CA ALA A 225 -0.99 -8.47 -19.33
C ALA A 225 -1.49 -9.57 -18.37
N LEU A 226 -1.40 -9.40 -17.06
CA LEU A 226 -1.96 -10.34 -16.08
C LEU A 226 -3.47 -10.12 -15.95
N ARG A 227 -4.24 -11.22 -16.05
CA ARG A 227 -5.69 -11.18 -15.93
C ARG A 227 -6.13 -10.58 -14.59
N GLY A 228 -7.10 -9.68 -14.64
CA GLY A 228 -7.64 -9.00 -13.45
C GLY A 228 -6.90 -7.73 -13.06
N ILE A 229 -5.74 -7.45 -13.64
CA ILE A 229 -5.00 -6.20 -13.40
C ILE A 229 -5.42 -5.17 -14.45
N SER A 230 -6.08 -4.10 -14.01
CA SER A 230 -6.42 -2.92 -14.84
C SER A 230 -5.31 -1.88 -14.77
N THR A 231 -5.37 -0.85 -15.62
CA THR A 231 -4.46 0.30 -15.57
C THR A 231 -4.38 0.91 -14.16
N LEU A 232 -5.51 1.18 -13.52
CA LEU A 232 -5.55 1.70 -12.15
C LEU A 232 -4.94 0.73 -11.12
N THR A 233 -5.13 -0.57 -11.30
CA THR A 233 -4.53 -1.59 -10.44
C THR A 233 -3.02 -1.63 -10.63
N ALA A 234 -2.55 -1.62 -11.88
CA ALA A 234 -1.13 -1.57 -12.22
C ALA A 234 -0.46 -0.32 -11.64
N MET A 235 -1.07 0.85 -11.80
CA MET A 235 -0.59 2.10 -11.23
C MET A 235 -0.50 2.04 -9.69
N THR A 236 -1.50 1.44 -9.02
CA THR A 236 -1.43 1.25 -7.56
C THR A 236 -0.25 0.36 -7.18
N ILE A 237 -0.05 -0.76 -7.89
CA ILE A 237 1.06 -1.69 -7.62
C ILE A 237 2.41 -1.00 -7.85
N LEU A 238 2.57 -0.26 -8.95
CA LEU A 238 3.81 0.44 -9.30
C LEU A 238 4.13 1.56 -8.28
N ALA A 239 3.18 2.44 -7.99
CA ALA A 239 3.38 3.57 -7.10
C ALA A 239 3.64 3.15 -5.64
N GLU A 240 3.05 2.04 -5.20
CA GLU A 240 3.25 1.53 -3.83
C GLU A 240 4.50 0.65 -3.70
N THR A 241 4.96 0.03 -4.79
CA THR A 241 6.18 -0.81 -4.79
C THR A 241 7.41 0.02 -5.11
N CYS A 242 7.31 0.92 -6.08
CA CYS A 242 8.37 1.74 -6.70
C CYS A 242 9.46 0.88 -7.36
N ASP A 243 10.16 0.07 -6.60
CA ASP A 243 11.28 -0.75 -7.06
C ASP A 243 11.06 -2.23 -6.67
N PHE A 244 10.97 -3.10 -7.67
CA PHE A 244 10.77 -4.55 -7.48
C PHE A 244 12.10 -5.29 -7.27
N THR A 245 13.21 -4.73 -7.72
CA THR A 245 14.54 -5.37 -7.63
C THR A 245 15.07 -5.45 -6.21
N ARG A 246 14.55 -4.62 -5.30
CA ARG A 246 14.88 -4.64 -3.87
C ARG A 246 14.43 -5.91 -3.14
N PHE A 247 13.57 -6.72 -3.76
CA PHE A 247 13.14 -8.00 -3.20
C PHE A 247 13.95 -9.13 -3.82
N GLY A 248 14.66 -9.90 -3.00
CA GLY A 248 15.53 -10.98 -3.47
C GLY A 248 14.76 -12.11 -4.18
N ASP A 249 13.49 -12.32 -3.83
CA ASP A 249 12.62 -13.34 -4.42
C ASP A 249 11.14 -12.99 -4.33
N ALA A 250 10.31 -13.81 -4.96
CA ALA A 250 8.85 -13.66 -4.94
C ALA A 250 8.26 -13.79 -3.52
N SER A 251 8.88 -14.59 -2.63
CA SER A 251 8.41 -14.78 -1.26
C SER A 251 8.56 -13.51 -0.43
N ALA A 252 9.68 -12.80 -0.61
CA ALA A 252 9.94 -11.50 0.01
C ALA A 252 8.89 -10.45 -0.45
N TYR A 253 8.55 -10.44 -1.75
CA TYR A 253 7.48 -9.57 -2.25
C TYR A 253 6.10 -9.97 -1.72
N MET A 254 5.78 -11.26 -1.64
CA MET A 254 4.53 -11.75 -1.01
C MET A 254 4.44 -11.31 0.46
N ALA A 255 5.57 -11.35 1.20
CA ALA A 255 5.62 -10.86 2.59
C ALA A 255 5.36 -9.35 2.67
N PHE A 256 5.96 -8.56 1.77
CA PHE A 256 5.73 -7.11 1.68
C PHE A 256 4.26 -6.76 1.42
N THR A 257 3.50 -7.60 0.70
CA THR A 257 2.06 -7.40 0.50
C THR A 257 1.23 -7.79 1.73
N GLY A 258 1.81 -8.51 2.70
CA GLY A 258 1.12 -9.04 3.89
C GLY A 258 0.08 -10.12 3.57
N LEU A 259 0.24 -10.83 2.45
CA LEU A 259 -0.62 -11.93 2.02
C LEU A 259 -0.11 -13.31 2.46
N ILE A 260 1.06 -13.37 3.09
CA ILE A 260 1.58 -14.62 3.65
C ILE A 260 0.80 -15.00 4.91
N PRO A 261 0.57 -16.30 5.16
CA PRO A 261 -0.06 -16.74 6.39
C PRO A 261 0.87 -16.47 7.59
N SER A 262 0.30 -16.16 8.75
CA SER A 262 1.03 -16.24 10.00
C SER A 262 1.34 -17.70 10.31
N GLU A 263 2.47 -17.97 10.91
CA GLU A 263 2.90 -19.30 11.29
C GLU A 263 3.36 -19.34 12.75
N HIS A 264 2.83 -20.28 13.49
CA HIS A 264 3.22 -20.61 14.87
C HIS A 264 3.52 -22.10 14.90
N SER A 265 4.73 -22.46 14.52
CA SER A 265 5.17 -23.86 14.46
C SER A 265 6.16 -24.15 15.55
N SER A 266 6.01 -25.31 16.21
CA SER A 266 6.94 -25.81 17.20
C SER A 266 7.19 -27.31 16.95
N GLY A 267 8.45 -27.71 16.80
CA GLY A 267 8.82 -29.10 16.54
C GLY A 267 8.17 -29.63 15.25
N ALA A 268 7.49 -30.77 15.34
CA ALA A 268 6.83 -31.42 14.20
C ALA A 268 5.44 -30.80 13.86
N SER A 269 4.93 -29.86 14.67
CA SER A 269 3.59 -29.30 14.51
C SER A 269 3.65 -27.97 13.77
N ARG A 270 2.93 -27.90 12.63
CA ARG A 270 2.83 -26.67 11.82
C ARG A 270 1.44 -26.06 11.89
N HIS A 271 1.32 -24.91 12.54
CA HIS A 271 0.07 -24.15 12.61
C HIS A 271 0.14 -22.88 11.79
N GLN A 272 -0.61 -22.85 10.67
CA GLN A 272 -0.79 -21.67 9.84
C GLN A 272 -2.09 -20.97 10.18
N GLY A 273 -2.00 -19.68 10.53
CA GLY A 273 -3.13 -18.83 10.82
C GLY A 273 -3.65 -18.05 9.61
N SER A 274 -4.29 -16.92 9.88
CA SER A 274 -4.72 -15.97 8.85
C SER A 274 -3.51 -15.27 8.21
N ILE A 275 -3.73 -14.48 7.14
CA ILE A 275 -2.66 -13.65 6.57
C ILE A 275 -2.14 -12.65 7.60
N THR A 276 -0.85 -12.35 7.54
CA THR A 276 -0.17 -11.47 8.50
C THR A 276 -0.72 -10.06 8.51
N LYS A 277 -1.19 -9.57 7.35
CA LYS A 277 -1.59 -8.17 7.12
C LYS A 277 -0.48 -7.15 7.42
N THR A 278 0.72 -7.61 7.72
CA THR A 278 1.92 -6.79 7.93
C THR A 278 2.44 -6.37 6.56
N GLY A 279 2.42 -5.07 6.24
CA GLY A 279 2.89 -4.57 4.95
C GLY A 279 1.85 -3.76 4.19
N ASN A 280 2.05 -3.55 2.89
CA ASN A 280 1.29 -2.57 2.11
C ASN A 280 -0.18 -2.98 1.90
N ARG A 281 -1.09 -2.23 2.55
CA ARG A 281 -2.54 -2.48 2.49
C ARG A 281 -3.15 -2.17 1.13
N HIS A 282 -2.59 -1.19 0.40
CA HIS A 282 -3.12 -0.75 -0.90
C HIS A 282 -2.87 -1.81 -1.96
N ILE A 283 -1.63 -2.35 -2.03
CA ILE A 283 -1.29 -3.46 -2.93
C ILE A 283 -2.11 -4.70 -2.57
N ARG A 284 -2.17 -5.08 -1.28
CA ARG A 284 -2.96 -6.24 -0.83
C ARG A 284 -4.40 -6.15 -1.29
N ARG A 285 -5.06 -5.00 -1.15
CA ARG A 285 -6.43 -4.79 -1.57
C ARG A 285 -6.61 -5.01 -3.08
N VAL A 286 -5.80 -4.36 -3.91
CA VAL A 286 -5.96 -4.47 -5.36
C VAL A 286 -5.60 -5.85 -5.89
N LEU A 287 -4.65 -6.56 -5.27
CA LEU A 287 -4.34 -7.94 -5.60
C LEU A 287 -5.51 -8.90 -5.27
N VAL A 288 -6.16 -8.72 -4.11
CA VAL A 288 -7.35 -9.52 -3.75
C VAL A 288 -8.51 -9.21 -4.70
N GLU A 289 -8.74 -7.94 -5.05
CA GLU A 289 -9.74 -7.55 -6.06
C GLU A 289 -9.43 -8.20 -7.42
N SER A 290 -8.19 -8.20 -7.86
CA SER A 290 -7.75 -8.81 -9.13
C SER A 290 -7.87 -10.33 -9.12
N ALA A 291 -7.59 -10.97 -7.98
CA ALA A 291 -7.60 -12.42 -7.84
C ALA A 291 -8.99 -13.04 -8.06
N TRP A 292 -10.08 -12.29 -7.89
CA TRP A 292 -11.43 -12.75 -8.23
C TRP A 292 -11.60 -13.13 -9.71
N ALA A 293 -10.79 -12.60 -10.61
CA ALA A 293 -10.83 -12.94 -12.03
C ALA A 293 -10.45 -14.41 -12.28
N TYR A 294 -9.66 -15.02 -11.42
CA TYR A 294 -9.17 -16.40 -11.53
C TYR A 294 -10.17 -17.47 -11.06
N ARG A 295 -11.34 -17.08 -10.57
CA ARG A 295 -12.47 -18.01 -10.37
C ARG A 295 -13.00 -18.60 -11.68
N HIS A 296 -12.81 -17.87 -12.78
CA HIS A 296 -13.22 -18.26 -14.11
C HIS A 296 -12.11 -19.03 -14.84
N ALA A 297 -12.47 -19.97 -15.68
CA ALA A 297 -11.53 -20.74 -16.48
C ALA A 297 -10.57 -19.84 -17.28
N PRO A 298 -9.31 -20.27 -17.52
CA PRO A 298 -8.35 -19.53 -18.31
C PRO A 298 -8.92 -19.18 -19.69
N ALA A 299 -8.77 -17.91 -20.08
CA ALA A 299 -9.19 -17.44 -21.41
C ALA A 299 -8.53 -16.09 -21.73
N VAL A 300 -8.17 -15.91 -23.00
CA VAL A 300 -7.69 -14.65 -23.55
C VAL A 300 -8.80 -14.05 -24.42
N ARG A 301 -9.57 -13.11 -23.83
CA ARG A 301 -10.75 -12.50 -24.51
C ARG A 301 -10.86 -11.00 -24.16
N GLY A 302 -11.52 -10.23 -25.04
CA GLY A 302 -11.82 -8.81 -24.86
C GLY A 302 -10.58 -8.01 -24.47
N LYS A 303 -10.69 -7.14 -23.48
CA LYS A 303 -9.60 -6.25 -23.04
C LYS A 303 -8.28 -6.95 -22.69
N LEU A 304 -8.30 -8.22 -22.25
CA LEU A 304 -7.05 -8.94 -22.00
C LEU A 304 -6.33 -9.28 -23.31
N ARG A 305 -7.09 -9.63 -24.36
CA ARG A 305 -6.51 -9.86 -25.68
C ARG A 305 -5.86 -8.59 -26.23
N GLU A 306 -6.56 -7.45 -26.18
CA GLU A 306 -6.02 -6.14 -26.59
C GLU A 306 -4.73 -5.77 -25.84
N ARG A 307 -4.65 -6.06 -24.54
CA ARG A 307 -3.46 -5.78 -23.70
C ARG A 307 -2.29 -6.71 -23.95
N LEU A 308 -2.53 -7.89 -24.50
CA LEU A 308 -1.50 -8.83 -24.90
C LEU A 308 -0.98 -8.54 -26.30
N GLU A 309 -1.74 -7.81 -27.12
CA GLU A 309 -1.28 -7.28 -28.40
C GLU A 309 -0.10 -6.32 -28.16
N GLY A 310 1.06 -6.59 -28.75
CA GLY A 310 2.28 -5.81 -28.53
C GLY A 310 3.16 -6.26 -27.33
N GLN A 311 2.73 -7.25 -26.54
CA GLN A 311 3.61 -7.88 -25.56
C GLN A 311 4.50 -8.94 -26.21
N SER A 312 5.67 -9.20 -25.60
CA SER A 312 6.54 -10.28 -26.08
C SER A 312 5.88 -11.66 -25.90
N PRO A 313 6.26 -12.65 -26.74
CA PRO A 313 5.75 -14.03 -26.58
C PRO A 313 5.97 -14.60 -25.18
N GLU A 314 7.08 -14.25 -24.51
CA GLU A 314 7.43 -14.70 -23.17
C GLU A 314 6.44 -14.13 -22.13
N VAL A 315 6.10 -12.84 -22.23
CA VAL A 315 5.11 -12.20 -21.37
C VAL A 315 3.72 -12.81 -21.57
N ALA A 316 3.35 -13.07 -22.83
CA ALA A 316 2.07 -13.70 -23.15
C ALA A 316 1.99 -15.14 -22.60
N ALA A 317 3.06 -15.92 -22.76
CA ALA A 317 3.16 -17.28 -22.20
C ALA A 317 3.12 -17.27 -20.67
N TYR A 318 3.81 -16.33 -20.04
CA TYR A 318 3.81 -16.16 -18.60
C TYR A 318 2.41 -15.78 -18.05
N SER A 319 1.73 -14.87 -18.73
CA SER A 319 0.33 -14.51 -18.42
C SER A 319 -0.61 -15.71 -18.51
N TRP A 320 -0.44 -16.55 -19.52
CA TRP A 320 -1.22 -17.78 -19.67
C TRP A 320 -0.92 -18.79 -18.54
N ALA A 321 0.35 -19.03 -18.25
CA ALA A 321 0.78 -19.90 -17.16
C ALA A 321 0.20 -19.44 -15.80
N ALA A 322 0.21 -18.11 -15.56
CA ALA A 322 -0.42 -17.53 -14.38
C ALA A 322 -1.92 -17.84 -14.33
N GLN A 323 -2.65 -17.71 -15.44
CA GLN A 323 -4.08 -18.02 -15.47
C GLN A 323 -4.36 -19.48 -15.12
N VAL A 324 -3.61 -20.41 -15.71
CA VAL A 324 -3.78 -21.85 -15.48
C VAL A 324 -3.51 -22.19 -14.01
N ARG A 325 -2.37 -21.76 -13.49
CA ARG A 325 -1.95 -22.02 -12.12
C ARG A 325 -2.92 -21.42 -11.09
N LEU A 326 -3.25 -20.14 -11.24
CA LEU A 326 -4.08 -19.42 -10.27
C LEU A 326 -5.55 -19.93 -10.30
N ASN A 327 -6.09 -20.30 -11.47
CA ASN A 327 -7.41 -20.93 -11.55
C ASN A 327 -7.42 -22.29 -10.86
N THR A 328 -6.39 -23.11 -11.07
CA THR A 328 -6.26 -24.44 -10.43
C THR A 328 -6.18 -24.29 -8.91
N THR A 329 -5.36 -23.37 -8.41
CA THR A 329 -5.25 -23.06 -6.98
C THR A 329 -6.58 -22.58 -6.42
N TYR A 330 -7.25 -21.62 -7.10
CA TYR A 330 -8.54 -21.11 -6.66
C TYR A 330 -9.57 -22.23 -6.54
N ARG A 331 -9.76 -23.05 -7.59
CA ARG A 331 -10.76 -24.13 -7.61
C ARG A 331 -10.51 -25.17 -6.50
N ARG A 332 -9.25 -25.60 -6.35
CA ARG A 332 -8.84 -26.56 -5.31
C ARG A 332 -9.14 -26.05 -3.90
N LEU A 333 -8.83 -24.78 -3.63
CA LEU A 333 -9.02 -24.19 -2.32
C LEU A 333 -10.48 -23.79 -2.06
N ALA A 334 -11.21 -23.31 -3.06
CA ALA A 334 -12.62 -22.96 -2.92
C ALA A 334 -13.48 -24.14 -2.52
N ALA A 335 -13.19 -25.33 -3.06
CA ALA A 335 -13.88 -26.57 -2.70
C ALA A 335 -13.63 -27.01 -1.24
N LYS A 336 -12.44 -26.65 -0.65
CA LYS A 336 -12.06 -27.10 0.69
C LYS A 336 -12.28 -26.04 1.78
N LYS A 337 -12.08 -24.75 1.47
CA LYS A 337 -11.99 -23.65 2.45
C LYS A 337 -12.92 -22.48 2.13
N GLY A 338 -13.73 -22.59 1.09
CA GLY A 338 -14.62 -21.51 0.64
C GLY A 338 -13.94 -20.44 -0.21
N SER A 339 -14.77 -19.68 -0.93
CA SER A 339 -14.32 -18.71 -1.96
C SER A 339 -13.46 -17.58 -1.42
N TYR A 340 -13.75 -17.05 -0.23
CA TYR A 340 -12.99 -15.93 0.35
C TYR A 340 -11.57 -16.34 0.74
N THR A 341 -11.38 -17.51 1.32
CA THR A 341 -10.04 -18.03 1.63
C THR A 341 -9.27 -18.34 0.34
N ALA A 342 -9.95 -18.93 -0.65
CA ALA A 342 -9.35 -19.25 -1.93
C ALA A 342 -8.85 -18.01 -2.66
N VAL A 343 -9.63 -16.92 -2.72
CA VAL A 343 -9.23 -15.69 -3.40
C VAL A 343 -8.02 -15.03 -2.74
N VAL A 344 -7.93 -15.05 -1.41
CA VAL A 344 -6.77 -14.48 -0.70
C VAL A 344 -5.50 -15.30 -0.96
N ALA A 345 -5.60 -16.62 -0.98
CA ALA A 345 -4.47 -17.48 -1.33
C ALA A 345 -4.05 -17.30 -2.80
N THR A 346 -5.02 -17.14 -3.71
CA THR A 346 -4.75 -16.83 -5.12
C THR A 346 -4.08 -15.45 -5.26
N ALA A 347 -4.50 -14.45 -4.49
CA ALA A 347 -3.88 -13.12 -4.48
C ALA A 347 -2.41 -13.17 -4.02
N ARG A 348 -2.08 -14.03 -3.06
CA ARG A 348 -0.70 -14.27 -2.66
C ARG A 348 0.13 -14.81 -3.82
N GLU A 349 -0.35 -15.86 -4.52
CA GLU A 349 0.36 -16.40 -5.68
C GLU A 349 0.43 -15.38 -6.82
N LEU A 350 -0.64 -14.59 -7.04
CA LEU A 350 -0.64 -13.51 -8.03
C LEU A 350 0.44 -12.47 -7.74
N SER A 351 0.69 -12.14 -6.46
CA SER A 351 1.79 -11.23 -6.13
C SER A 351 3.17 -11.77 -6.53
N GLY A 352 3.38 -13.08 -6.47
CA GLY A 352 4.58 -13.71 -6.99
C GLY A 352 4.71 -13.57 -8.52
N PHE A 353 3.60 -13.74 -9.26
CA PHE A 353 3.58 -13.49 -10.71
C PHE A 353 3.83 -12.02 -11.04
N VAL A 354 3.32 -11.08 -10.25
CA VAL A 354 3.61 -9.65 -10.41
C VAL A 354 5.11 -9.38 -10.24
N TRP A 355 5.74 -9.91 -9.19
CA TRP A 355 7.16 -9.74 -8.97
C TRP A 355 7.99 -10.36 -10.10
N GLY A 356 7.69 -11.61 -10.48
CA GLY A 356 8.42 -12.28 -11.56
C GLY A 356 8.33 -11.53 -12.89
N LEU A 357 7.15 -10.98 -13.22
CA LEU A 357 6.96 -10.18 -14.43
C LEU A 357 7.76 -8.87 -14.41
N MET A 358 7.86 -8.22 -13.25
CA MET A 358 8.53 -6.92 -13.10
C MET A 358 10.04 -7.01 -12.91
N THR A 359 10.57 -8.23 -12.69
CA THR A 359 12.01 -8.49 -12.55
C THR A 359 12.56 -9.37 -13.66
N ASP A 360 11.80 -9.59 -14.73
CA ASP A 360 12.13 -10.49 -15.84
C ASP A 360 12.42 -11.95 -15.41
N ASN A 361 11.97 -12.34 -14.24
CA ASN A 361 12.05 -13.72 -13.75
C ASN A 361 10.83 -14.52 -14.25
N LEU A 362 10.75 -14.73 -15.55
CA LEU A 362 9.65 -15.38 -16.25
C LEU A 362 9.76 -16.93 -16.25
N GLY A 363 10.58 -17.50 -15.42
CA GLY A 363 10.74 -18.95 -15.29
C GLY A 363 9.43 -19.66 -14.93
N PRO A 364 9.36 -21.00 -15.15
CA PRO A 364 8.17 -21.76 -14.81
C PRO A 364 7.88 -21.57 -13.32
N ALA A 365 6.67 -21.14 -13.02
CA ALA A 365 6.19 -21.01 -11.65
C ALA A 365 6.23 -22.40 -10.98
N ARG A 366 7.26 -22.64 -10.16
CA ARG A 366 7.45 -23.86 -9.37
C ARG A 366 6.38 -24.00 -8.30
#